data_ef08daec58fcda4bc5c1f0652d9c90bc
#
_entry.id   ef08daec58fcda4bc5c1f0652d9c90bc
#
_cell.length_a   1.000
_cell.length_b   1.000
_cell.length_c   1.000
_cell.angle_alpha   90.00
_cell.angle_beta   90.00
_cell.angle_gamma   90.00
#
_symmetry.space_group_name_H-M   'P 1'
#
loop_
_entity.id
_entity.type
_entity.pdbx_description
1 polymer ?
#
loop_
_entity_poly.entity_id
_entity_poly.type
_entity_poly.pdbx_seq_one_letter_code
_entity_poly.pdbx_strand_id
1 'polypeptide(L)'
;MKVSLIITTYNNPSALEKVAESVLRQTRYPDEVLIADDGSPEETASRVKGFAAKAPFPVIHVWQEDRGFRAAKIRNKAIGRASGDYLILLDGDCVMNRHFIADHLGLAEKGCFIQGKRIHVNKKAVASFSPGDTDSPLMLFGMALTGKISNFHHLIRIPYYPGFKNRKLKGIKSCNMSFFKSDIVAVNGFNEDFEGWGNEDSELACRFFRFGLLKKVHPFMVVCFHLWHPTNKIVTHCNKMLLSAAVSSETYFCRNGLVKENN
;
A
#
# COMPACT_ATOMS: atom_id res chain seq x y z
N MET A 1 9.96 16.84 -5.32
CA MET A 1 10.06 15.44 -4.86
C MET A 1 9.28 14.59 -5.85
N LYS A 2 9.96 13.67 -6.52
CA LYS A 2 9.37 12.73 -7.49
C LYS A 2 8.72 11.56 -6.73
N VAL A 3 7.52 11.15 -7.15
CA VAL A 3 6.70 10.16 -6.45
C VAL A 3 6.41 8.96 -7.33
N SER A 4 6.73 7.77 -6.83
CA SER A 4 6.29 6.50 -7.42
C SER A 4 5.15 5.93 -6.59
N LEU A 5 4.00 5.65 -7.24
CA LEU A 5 2.92 4.88 -6.64
C LEU A 5 3.10 3.41 -7.03
N ILE A 6 3.24 2.53 -6.05
CA ILE A 6 3.39 1.09 -6.25
C ILE A 6 2.08 0.42 -5.81
N ILE A 7 1.39 -0.22 -6.76
CA ILE A 7 0.12 -0.90 -6.54
C ILE A 7 0.36 -2.41 -6.60
N THR A 8 0.20 -3.12 -5.47
CA THR A 8 0.38 -4.57 -5.42
C THR A 8 -0.92 -5.28 -5.76
N THR A 9 -0.92 -6.19 -6.73
CA THR A 9 -2.11 -6.92 -7.18
C THR A 9 -1.84 -8.41 -7.36
N TYR A 10 -2.91 -9.21 -7.24
CA TYR A 10 -2.93 -10.63 -7.58
C TYR A 10 -4.37 -11.06 -7.88
N ASN A 11 -4.61 -11.61 -9.07
CA ASN A 11 -5.87 -12.25 -9.50
C ASN A 11 -7.16 -11.47 -9.18
N ASN A 12 -7.11 -10.12 -9.22
CA ASN A 12 -8.30 -9.28 -8.99
C ASN A 12 -8.37 -8.09 -9.97
N PRO A 13 -8.56 -8.37 -11.28
CA PRO A 13 -8.54 -7.33 -12.32
C PRO A 13 -9.66 -6.30 -12.14
N SER A 14 -10.82 -6.70 -11.62
CA SER A 14 -11.96 -5.78 -11.41
C SER A 14 -11.70 -4.76 -10.27
N ALA A 15 -11.05 -5.18 -9.20
CA ALA A 15 -10.65 -4.25 -8.15
C ALA A 15 -9.53 -3.32 -8.64
N LEU A 16 -8.53 -3.87 -9.34
CA LEU A 16 -7.44 -3.10 -9.92
C LEU A 16 -7.95 -2.01 -10.88
N GLU A 17 -8.98 -2.28 -11.67
CA GLU A 17 -9.61 -1.30 -12.56
C GLU A 17 -10.18 -0.11 -11.78
N LYS A 18 -10.90 -0.35 -10.68
CA LYS A 18 -11.40 0.71 -9.78
C LYS A 18 -10.26 1.49 -9.12
N VAL A 19 -9.20 0.81 -8.72
CA VAL A 19 -8.01 1.49 -8.17
C VAL A 19 -7.35 2.35 -9.24
N ALA A 20 -7.14 1.85 -10.45
CA ALA A 20 -6.59 2.59 -11.58
C ALA A 20 -7.42 3.85 -11.92
N GLU A 21 -8.76 3.72 -11.94
CA GLU A 21 -9.65 4.87 -12.10
C GLU A 21 -9.45 5.91 -10.97
N SER A 22 -9.27 5.46 -9.73
CA SER A 22 -9.02 6.37 -8.61
C SER A 22 -7.68 7.11 -8.70
N VAL A 23 -6.67 6.52 -9.39
CA VAL A 23 -5.41 7.21 -9.70
C VAL A 23 -5.64 8.37 -10.68
N LEU A 24 -6.46 8.15 -11.71
CA LEU A 24 -6.78 9.18 -12.72
C LEU A 24 -7.61 10.35 -12.15
N ARG A 25 -8.18 10.20 -10.97
CA ARG A 25 -8.98 11.24 -10.27
C ARG A 25 -8.19 12.00 -9.22
N GLN A 26 -6.90 11.75 -9.05
CA GLN A 26 -6.08 12.42 -8.04
C GLN A 26 -5.90 13.91 -8.34
N THR A 27 -5.96 14.76 -7.30
CA THR A 27 -5.68 16.21 -7.38
C THR A 27 -4.19 16.50 -7.63
N ARG A 28 -3.32 15.56 -7.29
CA ARG A 28 -1.90 15.50 -7.63
C ARG A 28 -1.60 14.12 -8.17
N TYR A 29 -1.21 14.03 -9.44
CA TYR A 29 -0.79 12.77 -10.04
C TYR A 29 0.54 12.27 -9.46
N PRO A 30 0.77 10.95 -9.41
CA PRO A 30 2.12 10.41 -9.21
C PRO A 30 2.97 10.75 -10.43
N ASP A 31 4.29 10.73 -10.28
CA ASP A 31 5.18 10.91 -11.42
C ASP A 31 5.34 9.61 -12.23
N GLU A 32 5.00 8.47 -11.63
CA GLU A 32 4.85 7.16 -12.27
C GLU A 32 4.01 6.22 -11.40
N VAL A 33 3.46 5.19 -12.02
CA VAL A 33 2.78 4.07 -11.35
C VAL A 33 3.47 2.76 -11.71
N LEU A 34 3.76 1.94 -10.70
CA LEU A 34 4.23 0.58 -10.88
C LEU A 34 3.16 -0.40 -10.40
N ILE A 35 2.66 -1.24 -11.29
CA ILE A 35 1.75 -2.33 -10.93
C ILE A 35 2.60 -3.55 -10.58
N ALA A 36 2.70 -3.83 -9.30
CA ALA A 36 3.45 -4.95 -8.72
C ALA A 36 2.55 -6.18 -8.69
N ASP A 37 2.61 -7.00 -9.75
CA ASP A 37 1.70 -8.12 -10.00
C ASP A 37 2.36 -9.45 -9.62
N ASP A 38 1.80 -10.12 -8.63
CA ASP A 38 2.32 -11.36 -8.03
C ASP A 38 1.93 -12.63 -8.80
N GLY A 39 1.80 -12.54 -10.12
CA GLY A 39 1.59 -13.70 -10.99
C GLY A 39 0.15 -13.84 -11.50
N SER A 40 -0.56 -12.72 -11.70
CA SER A 40 -1.89 -12.77 -12.31
C SER A 40 -1.85 -13.20 -13.79
N PRO A 41 -2.95 -13.76 -14.31
CA PRO A 41 -3.07 -14.13 -15.71
C PRO A 41 -3.22 -12.90 -16.63
N GLU A 42 -3.22 -13.15 -17.96
CA GLU A 42 -3.22 -12.13 -19.03
C GLU A 42 -4.38 -11.10 -18.91
N GLU A 43 -5.50 -11.46 -18.30
CA GLU A 43 -6.59 -10.51 -18.07
C GLU A 43 -6.11 -9.28 -17.29
N THR A 44 -5.32 -9.49 -16.23
CA THR A 44 -4.75 -8.38 -15.44
C THR A 44 -3.80 -7.53 -16.28
N ALA A 45 -2.93 -8.16 -17.10
CA ALA A 45 -2.04 -7.44 -18.00
C ALA A 45 -2.82 -6.57 -19.00
N SER A 46 -3.94 -7.07 -19.53
CA SER A 46 -4.83 -6.33 -20.42
C SER A 46 -5.43 -5.10 -19.73
N ARG A 47 -5.86 -5.21 -18.45
CA ARG A 47 -6.35 -4.06 -17.67
C ARG A 47 -5.24 -3.03 -17.42
N VAL A 48 -4.03 -3.50 -17.15
CA VAL A 48 -2.86 -2.60 -16.98
C VAL A 48 -2.55 -1.84 -18.26
N LYS A 49 -2.58 -2.50 -19.43
CA LYS A 49 -2.42 -1.83 -20.73
C LYS A 49 -3.51 -0.77 -20.98
N GLY A 50 -4.78 -1.11 -20.66
CA GLY A 50 -5.89 -0.16 -20.76
C GLY A 50 -5.76 1.04 -19.82
N PHE A 51 -5.21 0.86 -18.63
CA PHE A 51 -4.89 1.95 -17.70
C PHE A 51 -3.75 2.81 -18.25
N ALA A 52 -2.65 2.19 -18.71
CA ALA A 52 -1.51 2.90 -19.27
C ALA A 52 -1.89 3.80 -20.45
N ALA A 53 -2.82 3.35 -21.30
CA ALA A 53 -3.30 4.14 -22.45
C ALA A 53 -4.07 5.41 -22.05
N LYS A 54 -4.60 5.48 -20.83
CA LYS A 54 -5.38 6.62 -20.31
C LYS A 54 -4.58 7.53 -19.37
N ALA A 55 -3.47 7.02 -18.82
CA ALA A 55 -2.69 7.71 -17.80
C ALA A 55 -1.81 8.82 -18.40
N PRO A 56 -1.77 10.04 -17.82
CA PRO A 56 -0.88 11.12 -18.25
C PRO A 56 0.55 10.99 -17.67
N PHE A 57 0.89 9.83 -17.12
CA PHE A 57 2.16 9.48 -16.51
C PHE A 57 2.54 8.03 -16.88
N PRO A 58 3.82 7.65 -16.79
CA PRO A 58 4.27 6.27 -17.03
C PRO A 58 3.57 5.26 -16.12
N VAL A 59 3.08 4.16 -16.70
CA VAL A 59 2.57 2.99 -15.99
C VAL A 59 3.43 1.79 -16.36
N ILE A 60 4.07 1.19 -15.36
CA ILE A 60 5.02 0.09 -15.52
C ILE A 60 4.41 -1.17 -14.92
N HIS A 61 4.22 -2.20 -15.72
CA HIS A 61 3.80 -3.52 -15.24
C HIS A 61 5.03 -4.31 -14.80
N VAL A 62 5.11 -4.59 -13.51
CA VAL A 62 6.15 -5.43 -12.88
C VAL A 62 5.49 -6.74 -12.51
N TRP A 63 5.77 -7.77 -13.29
CA TRP A 63 5.17 -9.09 -13.12
C TRP A 63 6.19 -10.13 -12.65
N GLN A 64 5.74 -11.16 -11.96
CA GLN A 64 6.49 -12.38 -11.68
C GLN A 64 5.60 -13.60 -11.86
N GLU A 65 6.22 -14.76 -12.09
CA GLU A 65 5.52 -16.04 -12.18
C GLU A 65 4.75 -16.35 -10.89
N ASP A 66 3.54 -16.89 -11.01
CA ASP A 66 2.76 -17.36 -9.86
C ASP A 66 3.42 -18.59 -9.22
N ARG A 67 3.89 -18.42 -8.01
CA ARG A 67 4.41 -19.49 -7.14
C ARG A 67 3.84 -19.33 -5.73
N GLY A 68 2.59 -18.95 -5.61
CA GLY A 68 1.92 -18.62 -4.37
C GLY A 68 2.15 -17.17 -3.93
N PHE A 69 1.68 -16.83 -2.76
CA PHE A 69 1.67 -15.45 -2.26
C PHE A 69 3.10 -14.98 -1.89
N ARG A 70 3.68 -14.07 -2.67
CA ARG A 70 5.03 -13.52 -2.50
C ARG A 70 5.05 -12.00 -2.60
N ALA A 71 4.16 -11.35 -1.85
CA ALA A 71 4.00 -9.90 -1.87
C ALA A 71 5.29 -9.14 -1.54
N ALA A 72 6.12 -9.64 -0.61
CA ALA A 72 7.42 -9.03 -0.31
C ALA A 72 8.32 -8.96 -1.54
N LYS A 73 8.41 -10.06 -2.28
CA LYS A 73 9.27 -10.17 -3.47
C LYS A 73 8.82 -9.27 -4.61
N ILE A 74 7.52 -9.25 -4.91
CA ILE A 74 7.02 -8.40 -6.00
C ILE A 74 7.11 -6.91 -5.65
N ARG A 75 6.89 -6.53 -4.38
CA ARG A 75 7.12 -5.16 -3.91
C ARG A 75 8.58 -4.75 -4.05
N ASN A 76 9.54 -5.60 -3.69
CA ASN A 76 10.97 -5.35 -3.88
C ASN A 76 11.33 -5.14 -5.36
N LYS A 77 10.80 -5.96 -6.26
CA LYS A 77 11.00 -5.78 -7.71
C LYS A 77 10.49 -4.43 -8.19
N ALA A 78 9.31 -4.00 -7.71
CA ALA A 78 8.74 -2.70 -8.05
C ALA A 78 9.57 -1.55 -7.42
N ILE A 79 9.98 -1.66 -6.16
CA ILE A 79 10.85 -0.68 -5.47
C ILE A 79 12.17 -0.50 -6.23
N GLY A 80 12.78 -1.60 -6.69
CA GLY A 80 14.02 -1.57 -7.47
C GLY A 80 13.87 -0.81 -8.80
N ARG A 81 12.70 -0.90 -9.45
CA ARG A 81 12.39 -0.21 -10.70
C ARG A 81 11.86 1.21 -10.54
N ALA A 82 11.37 1.56 -9.35
CA ALA A 82 10.82 2.89 -9.09
C ALA A 82 11.90 3.97 -9.23
N SER A 83 11.57 5.08 -9.89
CA SER A 83 12.49 6.21 -10.12
C SER A 83 12.23 7.39 -9.16
N GLY A 84 11.14 7.35 -8.38
CA GLY A 84 10.78 8.41 -7.44
C GLY A 84 11.64 8.42 -6.18
N ASP A 85 11.77 9.61 -5.58
CA ASP A 85 12.44 9.82 -4.30
C ASP A 85 11.57 9.36 -3.13
N TYR A 86 10.25 9.38 -3.34
CA TYR A 86 9.23 9.03 -2.37
C TYR A 86 8.31 7.94 -2.93
N LEU A 87 8.12 6.88 -2.16
CA LEU A 87 7.34 5.71 -2.57
C LEU A 87 6.06 5.65 -1.76
N ILE A 88 4.94 5.42 -2.45
CA ILE A 88 3.64 5.15 -1.84
C ILE A 88 3.25 3.73 -2.22
N LEU A 89 3.03 2.87 -1.23
CA LEU A 89 2.51 1.53 -1.40
C LEU A 89 1.00 1.53 -1.24
N LEU A 90 0.32 0.82 -2.12
CA LEU A 90 -1.12 0.62 -2.11
C LEU A 90 -1.44 -0.81 -2.56
N ASP A 91 -2.46 -1.44 -1.97
CA ASP A 91 -2.95 -2.71 -2.50
C ASP A 91 -3.95 -2.48 -3.66
N GLY A 92 -4.00 -3.40 -4.61
CA GLY A 92 -4.82 -3.33 -5.83
C GLY A 92 -6.34 -3.48 -5.59
N ASP A 93 -6.76 -3.51 -4.33
CA ASP A 93 -8.15 -3.48 -3.86
C ASP A 93 -8.46 -2.27 -2.97
N CYS A 94 -7.57 -1.29 -2.93
CA CYS A 94 -7.68 -0.08 -2.12
C CYS A 94 -7.93 1.14 -3.00
N VAL A 95 -9.20 1.52 -3.19
CA VAL A 95 -9.60 2.72 -3.93
C VAL A 95 -9.21 3.96 -3.14
N MET A 96 -8.54 4.91 -3.77
CA MET A 96 -8.07 6.15 -3.15
C MET A 96 -9.16 7.22 -3.15
N ASN A 97 -9.17 8.09 -2.14
CA ASN A 97 -9.85 9.37 -2.29
C ASN A 97 -9.02 10.31 -3.19
N ARG A 98 -9.64 11.37 -3.71
CA ARG A 98 -9.00 12.29 -4.67
C ARG A 98 -7.76 13.05 -4.14
N HIS A 99 -7.56 13.12 -2.82
CA HIS A 99 -6.45 13.82 -2.18
C HIS A 99 -5.34 12.89 -1.68
N PHE A 100 -5.46 11.60 -1.92
CA PHE A 100 -4.60 10.58 -1.31
C PHE A 100 -3.11 10.83 -1.53
N ILE A 101 -2.69 11.07 -2.77
CA ILE A 101 -1.27 11.33 -3.11
C ILE A 101 -0.82 12.68 -2.54
N ALA A 102 -1.64 13.72 -2.67
CA ALA A 102 -1.35 15.03 -2.10
C ALA A 102 -1.21 14.97 -0.57
N ASP A 103 -2.03 14.15 0.10
CA ASP A 103 -1.99 13.95 1.54
C ASP A 103 -0.73 13.23 1.99
N HIS A 104 -0.31 12.17 1.27
CA HIS A 104 0.96 11.50 1.54
C HIS A 104 2.15 12.46 1.41
N LEU A 105 2.15 13.28 0.35
CA LEU A 105 3.20 14.28 0.13
C LEU A 105 3.20 15.38 1.19
N GLY A 106 2.04 15.88 1.58
CA GLY A 106 1.88 16.89 2.63
C GLY A 106 2.32 16.40 4.02
N LEU A 107 2.26 15.09 4.26
CA LEU A 107 2.71 14.49 5.51
C LEU A 107 4.15 13.97 5.46
N ALA A 108 4.77 13.89 4.27
CA ALA A 108 6.12 13.36 4.08
C ALA A 108 7.12 14.14 4.94
N GLU A 109 7.90 13.42 5.72
CA GLU A 109 8.86 13.98 6.66
C GLU A 109 10.08 13.05 6.79
N LYS A 110 11.29 13.62 6.70
CA LYS A 110 12.52 12.84 6.93
C LYS A 110 12.54 12.23 8.34
N GLY A 111 13.02 10.99 8.45
CA GLY A 111 12.99 10.24 9.68
C GLY A 111 11.62 9.64 10.02
N CYS A 112 10.66 9.70 9.09
CA CYS A 112 9.33 9.11 9.28
C CYS A 112 8.89 8.29 8.08
N PHE A 113 8.17 7.20 8.33
CA PHE A 113 7.29 6.57 7.35
C PHE A 113 5.82 6.82 7.73
N ILE A 114 4.96 6.93 6.74
CA ILE A 114 3.53 7.21 6.95
C ILE A 114 2.74 5.91 6.91
N GLN A 115 1.87 5.73 7.89
CA GLN A 115 0.85 4.69 7.91
C GLN A 115 -0.53 5.32 7.70
N GLY A 116 -1.13 5.03 6.56
CA GLY A 116 -2.46 5.53 6.22
C GLY A 116 -3.59 4.76 6.89
N LYS A 117 -4.82 5.19 6.59
CA LYS A 117 -6.07 4.67 7.13
C LYS A 117 -6.87 3.92 6.06
N ARG A 118 -7.76 3.05 6.52
CA ARG A 118 -8.53 2.19 5.63
C ARG A 118 -9.98 2.13 6.10
N ILE A 119 -10.90 2.53 5.21
CA ILE A 119 -12.34 2.33 5.31
C ILE A 119 -12.65 1.02 4.58
N HIS A 120 -13.45 0.15 5.16
CA HIS A 120 -13.83 -1.10 4.50
C HIS A 120 -15.15 -0.93 3.76
N VAL A 121 -15.16 -1.29 2.48
CA VAL A 121 -16.37 -1.40 1.65
C VAL A 121 -16.89 -2.82 1.77
N ASN A 122 -18.10 -3.01 2.27
CA ASN A 122 -18.67 -4.32 2.56
C ASN A 122 -19.10 -5.05 1.27
N LYS A 123 -19.19 -6.38 1.33
CA LYS A 123 -19.55 -7.26 0.20
C LYS A 123 -20.74 -6.76 -0.62
N LYS A 124 -21.80 -6.29 0.05
CA LYS A 124 -23.04 -5.79 -0.59
C LYS A 124 -22.83 -4.50 -1.40
N ALA A 125 -21.77 -3.76 -1.13
CA ALA A 125 -21.50 -2.47 -1.76
C ALA A 125 -20.41 -2.53 -2.86
N VAL A 126 -19.53 -3.55 -2.87
CA VAL A 126 -18.36 -3.60 -3.76
C VAL A 126 -18.73 -3.46 -5.24
N ALA A 127 -19.80 -4.12 -5.69
CA ALA A 127 -20.21 -4.09 -7.10
C ALA A 127 -20.58 -2.66 -7.56
N SER A 128 -21.36 -1.94 -6.73
CA SER A 128 -21.84 -0.59 -7.04
C SER A 128 -20.87 0.52 -6.62
N PHE A 129 -19.85 0.23 -5.80
CA PHE A 129 -18.90 1.22 -5.32
C PHE A 129 -18.00 1.71 -6.45
N SER A 130 -17.96 3.01 -6.66
CA SER A 130 -17.11 3.67 -7.65
C SER A 130 -16.10 4.61 -6.98
N PRO A 131 -14.98 4.92 -7.65
CA PRO A 131 -14.06 5.94 -7.16
C PRO A 131 -14.70 7.32 -6.98
N GLY A 132 -15.74 7.65 -7.78
CA GLY A 132 -16.52 8.88 -7.64
C GLY A 132 -17.24 9.01 -6.30
N ASP A 133 -17.65 7.89 -5.69
CA ASP A 133 -18.35 7.88 -4.39
C ASP A 133 -17.44 8.44 -3.27
N THR A 134 -16.10 8.30 -3.41
CA THR A 134 -15.13 8.77 -2.43
C THR A 134 -15.08 10.30 -2.31
N ASP A 135 -15.60 11.02 -3.30
CA ASP A 135 -15.62 12.50 -3.37
C ASP A 135 -16.91 13.10 -2.83
N SER A 136 -17.92 12.27 -2.52
CA SER A 136 -19.24 12.72 -2.03
C SER A 136 -19.41 12.42 -0.55
N PRO A 137 -19.25 13.41 0.37
CA PRO A 137 -19.48 13.21 1.80
C PRO A 137 -20.90 12.71 2.11
N LEU A 138 -21.91 13.18 1.37
CA LEU A 138 -23.31 12.78 1.56
C LEU A 138 -23.51 11.30 1.19
N MET A 139 -22.94 10.85 0.06
CA MET A 139 -23.00 9.46 -0.36
C MET A 139 -22.31 8.57 0.68
N LEU A 140 -21.08 8.92 1.10
CA LEU A 140 -20.32 8.18 2.10
C LEU A 140 -21.05 8.12 3.45
N PHE A 141 -21.71 9.19 3.87
CA PHE A 141 -22.53 9.20 5.08
C PHE A 141 -23.71 8.25 4.96
N GLY A 142 -24.44 8.28 3.85
CA GLY A 142 -25.52 7.34 3.55
C GLY A 142 -25.06 5.88 3.53
N MET A 143 -23.85 5.62 2.97
CA MET A 143 -23.25 4.30 2.99
C MET A 143 -22.86 3.84 4.41
N ALA A 144 -22.42 4.77 5.27
CA ALA A 144 -22.12 4.47 6.68
C ALA A 144 -23.39 4.10 7.44
N LEU A 145 -24.48 4.89 7.31
CA LEU A 145 -25.76 4.63 7.94
C LEU A 145 -26.39 3.29 7.51
N THR A 146 -26.21 2.91 6.25
CA THR A 146 -26.73 1.64 5.71
C THR A 146 -25.78 0.45 5.93
N GLY A 147 -24.68 0.63 6.67
CA GLY A 147 -23.71 -0.42 6.96
C GLY A 147 -22.94 -0.92 5.72
N LYS A 148 -22.92 -0.16 4.63
CA LYS A 148 -22.19 -0.48 3.39
C LYS A 148 -20.68 -0.26 3.54
N ILE A 149 -20.28 0.63 4.44
CA ILE A 149 -18.90 0.89 4.81
C ILE A 149 -18.71 0.84 6.32
N SER A 150 -17.49 0.52 6.78
CA SER A 150 -17.09 0.54 8.19
C SER A 150 -15.82 1.36 8.39
N ASN A 151 -15.46 1.69 9.64
CA ASN A 151 -14.41 2.65 10.00
C ASN A 151 -14.70 4.07 9.48
N PHE A 152 -15.97 4.45 9.41
CA PHE A 152 -16.45 5.71 8.84
C PHE A 152 -15.97 6.97 9.58
N HIS A 153 -15.41 6.86 10.78
CA HIS A 153 -14.78 7.97 11.51
C HIS A 153 -13.55 8.56 10.76
N HIS A 154 -13.06 7.88 9.71
CA HIS A 154 -12.02 8.39 8.81
C HIS A 154 -12.56 9.12 7.58
N LEU A 155 -13.88 9.31 7.43
CA LEU A 155 -14.46 9.96 6.26
C LEU A 155 -14.17 11.46 6.17
N ILE A 156 -14.04 12.11 7.33
CA ILE A 156 -13.81 13.57 7.39
C ILE A 156 -12.33 13.83 7.15
N ARG A 157 -12.02 14.67 6.15
CA ARG A 157 -10.66 15.13 5.88
C ARG A 157 -10.41 16.46 6.55
N ILE A 158 -9.42 16.53 7.46
CA ILE A 158 -9.00 17.74 8.19
C ILE A 158 -7.48 17.90 8.06
N PRO A 159 -6.98 18.56 6.99
CA PRO A 159 -5.55 18.59 6.67
C PRO A 159 -4.68 19.33 7.69
N TYR A 160 -5.25 20.28 8.41
CA TYR A 160 -4.52 21.09 9.40
C TYR A 160 -4.45 20.46 10.80
N TYR A 161 -5.08 19.29 11.00
CA TYR A 161 -4.98 18.57 12.25
C TYR A 161 -3.57 17.96 12.38
N PRO A 162 -2.96 17.94 13.58
CA PRO A 162 -1.62 17.39 13.74
C PRO A 162 -1.57 15.87 13.53
N GLY A 163 -0.52 15.41 12.85
CA GLY A 163 -0.17 13.99 12.81
C GLY A 163 0.57 13.56 14.07
N PHE A 164 0.48 12.26 14.41
CA PHE A 164 1.11 11.66 15.58
C PHE A 164 2.25 10.73 15.16
N LYS A 165 3.37 10.78 15.92
CA LYS A 165 4.52 9.90 15.71
C LYS A 165 4.65 8.89 16.84
N ASN A 166 4.99 7.65 16.52
CA ASN A 166 5.23 6.61 17.52
C ASN A 166 6.06 5.46 16.92
N ARG A 167 6.44 4.49 17.78
CA ARG A 167 7.13 3.23 17.40
C ARG A 167 6.29 1.98 17.68
N LYS A 168 4.96 2.06 17.57
CA LYS A 168 4.06 0.94 17.87
C LYS A 168 3.82 0.11 16.60
N LEU A 169 4.03 -1.19 16.65
CA LEU A 169 3.73 -2.12 15.55
C LEU A 169 2.24 -2.26 15.26
N LYS A 170 1.37 -1.99 16.26
CA LYS A 170 -0.08 -2.08 16.07
C LYS A 170 -0.55 -1.22 14.90
N GLY A 171 -1.27 -1.85 13.97
CA GLY A 171 -1.90 -1.17 12.84
C GLY A 171 -0.99 -0.93 11.64
N ILE A 172 0.22 -1.51 11.61
CA ILE A 172 1.08 -1.53 10.41
C ILE A 172 0.39 -2.33 9.31
N LYS A 173 0.36 -1.75 8.10
CA LYS A 173 -0.20 -2.38 6.89
C LYS A 173 0.40 -1.75 5.65
N SER A 174 1.07 -2.55 4.84
CA SER A 174 1.66 -2.11 3.57
C SER A 174 0.64 -1.68 2.51
N CYS A 175 -0.64 -2.05 2.69
CA CYS A 175 -1.71 -1.65 1.76
C CYS A 175 -1.99 -0.14 1.68
N ASN A 176 -1.40 0.66 2.56
CA ASN A 176 -1.46 2.12 2.57
C ASN A 176 -0.31 2.66 3.42
N MET A 177 0.88 2.72 2.83
CA MET A 177 2.11 3.13 3.50
C MET A 177 2.98 3.98 2.56
N SER A 178 3.76 4.92 3.09
CA SER A 178 4.74 5.64 2.28
C SER A 178 6.00 6.00 3.05
N PHE A 179 7.10 6.14 2.33
CA PHE A 179 8.43 6.42 2.88
C PHE A 179 9.37 6.97 1.80
N PHE A 180 10.50 7.53 2.19
CA PHE A 180 11.55 7.89 1.24
C PHE A 180 12.22 6.64 0.67
N LYS A 181 12.54 6.66 -0.63
CA LYS A 181 13.25 5.55 -1.28
C LYS A 181 14.59 5.26 -0.61
N SER A 182 15.31 6.29 -0.17
CA SER A 182 16.55 6.13 0.59
C SER A 182 16.39 5.26 1.84
N ASP A 183 15.27 5.39 2.55
CA ASP A 183 15.05 4.68 3.82
C ASP A 183 14.79 3.19 3.58
N ILE A 184 13.96 2.85 2.59
CA ILE A 184 13.67 1.44 2.25
C ILE A 184 14.91 0.74 1.66
N VAL A 185 15.74 1.46 0.90
CA VAL A 185 17.02 0.94 0.38
C VAL A 185 18.01 0.73 1.52
N ALA A 186 18.10 1.65 2.47
CA ALA A 186 19.01 1.52 3.61
C ALA A 186 18.70 0.30 4.48
N VAL A 187 17.45 -0.11 4.58
CA VAL A 187 17.05 -1.33 5.30
C VAL A 187 16.96 -2.57 4.40
N ASN A 188 17.36 -2.44 3.12
CA ASN A 188 17.37 -3.48 2.10
C ASN A 188 15.97 -4.04 1.76
N GLY A 189 14.92 -3.21 1.73
CA GLY A 189 13.60 -3.63 1.24
C GLY A 189 12.80 -4.51 2.20
N PHE A 190 11.81 -5.21 1.64
CA PHE A 190 11.05 -6.24 2.33
C PHE A 190 11.86 -7.52 2.45
N ASN A 191 11.65 -8.29 3.51
CA ASN A 191 12.23 -9.62 3.65
C ASN A 191 11.46 -10.65 2.79
N GLU A 192 12.13 -11.22 1.78
CA GLU A 192 11.52 -12.17 0.84
C GLU A 192 11.39 -13.58 1.41
N ASP A 193 11.87 -13.86 2.62
CA ASP A 193 11.59 -15.10 3.34
C ASP A 193 10.12 -15.20 3.80
N PHE A 194 9.40 -14.06 3.80
CA PHE A 194 7.95 -14.04 4.04
C PHE A 194 7.21 -14.53 2.81
N GLU A 195 6.89 -15.81 2.79
CA GLU A 195 5.99 -16.43 1.84
C GLU A 195 4.63 -16.74 2.50
N GLY A 196 3.54 -16.62 1.73
CA GLY A 196 2.20 -16.67 2.29
C GLY A 196 1.80 -15.37 2.99
N TRP A 197 0.58 -15.34 3.52
CA TRP A 197 -0.02 -14.13 4.05
C TRP A 197 0.52 -13.75 5.44
N GLY A 198 0.93 -12.49 5.60
CA GLY A 198 0.99 -11.74 6.86
C GLY A 198 2.38 -11.61 7.48
N ASN A 199 2.52 -10.52 8.21
CA ASN A 199 3.64 -10.07 9.03
C ASN A 199 4.84 -9.46 8.28
N GLU A 200 4.91 -9.51 6.95
CA GLU A 200 5.99 -8.91 6.17
C GLU A 200 6.10 -7.38 6.37
N ASP A 201 4.95 -6.73 6.56
CA ASP A 201 4.84 -5.29 6.83
C ASP A 201 5.27 -4.93 8.26
N SER A 202 4.91 -5.76 9.23
CA SER A 202 5.30 -5.57 10.64
C SER A 202 6.79 -5.81 10.85
N GLU A 203 7.36 -6.77 10.14
CA GLU A 203 8.79 -7.04 10.13
C GLU A 203 9.57 -5.85 9.55
N LEU A 204 9.15 -5.32 8.39
CA LEU A 204 9.74 -4.11 7.82
C LEU A 204 9.68 -2.93 8.81
N ALA A 205 8.55 -2.76 9.51
CA ALA A 205 8.42 -1.69 10.49
C ALA A 205 9.37 -1.87 11.69
N CYS A 206 9.68 -3.08 12.13
CA CYS A 206 10.71 -3.34 13.13
C CYS A 206 12.06 -2.79 12.66
N ARG A 207 12.45 -3.07 11.42
CA ARG A 207 13.71 -2.59 10.85
C ARG A 207 13.71 -1.08 10.63
N PHE A 208 12.60 -0.47 10.19
CA PHE A 208 12.46 0.98 10.13
C PHE A 208 12.64 1.65 11.49
N PHE A 209 12.06 1.09 12.56
CA PHE A 209 12.23 1.64 13.91
C PHE A 209 13.66 1.55 14.40
N ARG A 210 14.41 0.50 14.06
CA ARG A 210 15.84 0.35 14.40
C ARG A 210 16.73 1.25 13.57
N PHE A 211 16.38 1.45 12.31
CA PHE A 211 17.08 2.43 11.45
C PHE A 211 16.86 3.89 11.92
N GLY A 212 15.94 4.09 12.87
CA GLY A 212 15.69 5.41 13.47
C GLY A 212 14.40 6.08 13.00
N LEU A 213 13.62 5.47 12.10
CA LEU A 213 12.38 6.06 11.64
C LEU A 213 11.28 6.00 12.70
N LEU A 214 10.35 6.95 12.63
CA LEU A 214 9.10 6.95 13.38
C LEU A 214 7.93 6.64 12.45
N LYS A 215 6.94 5.92 12.96
CA LYS A 215 5.65 5.79 12.29
C LYS A 215 4.85 7.07 12.50
N LYS A 216 4.56 7.78 11.42
CA LYS A 216 3.66 8.94 11.42
C LYS A 216 2.28 8.52 10.96
N VAL A 217 1.26 8.84 11.74
CA VAL A 217 -0.15 8.58 11.45
C VAL A 217 -0.94 9.87 11.52
N HIS A 218 -1.91 10.02 10.63
CA HIS A 218 -2.84 11.14 10.66
C HIS A 218 -4.27 10.59 10.74
N PRO A 219 -5.13 11.07 11.68
CA PRO A 219 -6.47 10.50 11.86
C PRO A 219 -7.44 10.81 10.71
N PHE A 220 -7.21 11.90 9.96
CA PHE A 220 -8.14 12.46 8.98
C PHE A 220 -7.57 12.61 7.56
N MET A 221 -6.40 12.04 7.28
CA MET A 221 -5.74 12.10 5.97
C MET A 221 -5.21 10.72 5.56
N VAL A 222 -4.76 10.60 4.32
CA VAL A 222 -4.21 9.37 3.72
C VAL A 222 -5.15 8.19 3.84
N VAL A 223 -6.40 8.38 3.40
CA VAL A 223 -7.47 7.39 3.52
C VAL A 223 -7.70 6.68 2.20
N CYS A 224 -7.80 5.34 2.23
CA CYS A 224 -8.27 4.52 1.12
C CYS A 224 -9.48 3.68 1.51
N PHE A 225 -10.20 3.18 0.49
CA PHE A 225 -11.40 2.36 0.62
C PHE A 225 -11.08 0.95 0.16
N HIS A 226 -10.92 0.04 1.11
CA HIS A 226 -10.59 -1.35 0.84
C HIS A 226 -11.85 -2.11 0.44
N LEU A 227 -11.89 -2.58 -0.79
CA LEU A 227 -12.98 -3.36 -1.36
C LEU A 227 -13.01 -4.74 -0.69
N TRP A 228 -14.20 -5.20 -0.34
CA TRP A 228 -14.35 -6.55 0.21
C TRP A 228 -13.97 -7.59 -0.85
N HIS A 229 -13.19 -8.57 -0.43
CA HIS A 229 -12.90 -9.79 -1.19
C HIS A 229 -12.82 -11.00 -0.24
N PRO A 230 -13.01 -12.23 -0.71
CA PRO A 230 -12.73 -13.42 0.08
C PRO A 230 -11.27 -13.40 0.55
N THR A 231 -11.04 -13.71 1.81
CA THR A 231 -9.68 -13.69 2.37
C THR A 231 -9.38 -14.98 3.11
N ASN A 232 -8.23 -15.56 2.84
CA ASN A 232 -7.64 -16.60 3.67
C ASN A 232 -6.51 -15.99 4.51
N LYS A 233 -6.86 -15.43 5.67
CA LYS A 233 -5.94 -14.71 6.56
C LYS A 233 -5.25 -15.62 7.56
N ILE A 234 -4.72 -16.74 7.11
CA ILE A 234 -3.96 -17.63 7.96
C ILE A 234 -2.49 -17.21 7.90
N VAL A 235 -2.00 -16.60 8.97
CA VAL A 235 -0.56 -16.33 9.13
C VAL A 235 0.15 -17.66 9.35
N THR A 236 1.10 -17.98 8.48
CA THR A 236 1.87 -19.22 8.58
C THR A 236 2.70 -19.26 9.88
N HIS A 237 3.02 -20.45 10.36
CA HIS A 237 3.90 -20.59 11.53
C HIS A 237 5.27 -19.97 11.24
N CYS A 238 5.80 -20.17 10.03
CA CYS A 238 7.06 -19.58 9.58
C CYS A 238 7.04 -18.04 9.69
N ASN A 239 6.01 -17.38 9.16
CA ASN A 239 5.89 -15.90 9.23
C ASN A 239 5.78 -15.39 10.67
N LYS A 240 5.18 -16.15 11.60
CA LYS A 240 5.17 -15.80 13.03
C LYS A 240 6.56 -15.90 13.64
N MET A 241 7.32 -16.93 13.30
CA MET A 241 8.70 -17.12 13.77
C MET A 241 9.62 -16.00 13.22
N LEU A 242 9.52 -15.69 11.94
CA LEU A 242 10.29 -14.60 11.31
C LEU A 242 9.99 -13.25 11.97
N LEU A 243 8.73 -12.93 12.24
CA LEU A 243 8.39 -11.70 12.96
C LEU A 243 8.94 -11.71 14.39
N SER A 244 8.83 -12.82 15.11
CA SER A 244 9.36 -12.95 16.47
C SER A 244 10.88 -12.72 16.49
N ALA A 245 11.60 -13.34 15.56
CA ALA A 245 13.04 -13.11 15.38
C ALA A 245 13.36 -11.64 15.06
N ALA A 246 12.58 -11.02 14.17
CA ALA A 246 12.74 -9.61 13.86
C ALA A 246 12.49 -8.71 15.08
N VAL A 247 11.50 -9.01 15.92
CA VAL A 247 11.24 -8.23 17.15
C VAL A 247 12.38 -8.33 18.15
N SER A 248 13.07 -9.46 18.24
CA SER A 248 14.19 -9.69 19.16
C SER A 248 15.56 -9.27 18.59
N SER A 249 15.66 -9.08 17.26
CA SER A 249 16.92 -8.71 16.59
C SER A 249 17.25 -7.24 16.81
N GLU A 250 18.50 -6.86 16.74
CA GLU A 250 18.95 -5.47 16.75
C GLU A 250 19.30 -4.93 15.36
N THR A 251 19.37 -5.81 14.34
CA THR A 251 19.69 -5.37 12.98
C THR A 251 18.50 -4.67 12.30
N TYR A 252 18.81 -3.67 11.52
CA TYR A 252 17.85 -3.03 10.62
C TYR A 252 17.99 -3.48 9.16
N PHE A 253 19.06 -4.16 8.81
CA PHE A 253 19.33 -4.61 7.44
C PHE A 253 18.72 -6.00 7.19
N CYS A 254 18.04 -6.17 6.05
CA CYS A 254 17.47 -7.43 5.62
C CYS A 254 18.47 -8.21 4.75
N ARG A 255 18.79 -9.45 5.10
CA ARG A 255 19.72 -10.29 4.32
C ARG A 255 19.11 -10.71 2.98
N ASN A 256 17.83 -11.07 2.96
CA ASN A 256 17.11 -11.50 1.77
C ASN A 256 16.11 -10.41 1.29
N GLY A 257 16.64 -9.24 0.96
CA GLY A 257 15.87 -8.06 0.56
C GLY A 257 16.02 -7.68 -0.92
N LEU A 258 16.16 -6.36 -1.19
CA LEU A 258 16.41 -5.81 -2.53
C LEU A 258 17.71 -6.34 -3.14
N VAL A 259 18.75 -6.41 -2.32
CA VAL A 259 20.03 -7.05 -2.65
C VAL A 259 20.13 -8.32 -1.82
N LYS A 260 20.56 -9.42 -2.45
CA LYS A 260 20.81 -10.70 -1.77
C LYS A 260 22.23 -10.70 -1.24
N GLU A 261 22.40 -10.88 0.07
CA GLU A 261 23.73 -11.24 0.59
C GLU A 261 23.98 -12.69 0.20
N ASN A 262 24.96 -12.90 -0.68
CA ASN A 262 25.45 -14.24 -0.97
C ASN A 262 26.11 -14.77 0.31
N ASN A 263 25.64 -15.89 0.81
CA ASN A 263 26.28 -16.67 1.89
C ASN A 263 27.60 -17.23 1.39
#